data_8774770a216facdfdf505a88d40a2d05
#
_entry.id   8774770a216facdfdf505a88d40a2d05
#
_cell.length_a   1.000
_cell.length_b   1.000
_cell.length_c   1.000
_cell.angle_alpha   90.00
_cell.angle_beta   90.00
_cell.angle_gamma   90.00
#
_symmetry.space_group_name_H-M   'P 1'
#
loop_
_entity.id
_entity.type
_entity.pdbx_description
1 polymer ?
#
loop_
_entity_poly.entity_id
_entity_poly.type
_entity_poly.pdbx_seq_one_letter_code
_entity_poly.pdbx_strand_id
1 'polypeptide(L)'
;LEALARRMPALEPSVARFGRRLAALAARGIAVERLPFDASHGQSSLEYYDGFVFSFHAADAGLPPVSTGGRYDALTAVLGQGRSIPAIGGVIRPGLVARLKGLA
;
A
#
# COMPACT_ATOMS: atom_id res chain seq x y z
N LEU A 1 16.98 -1.15 1.41
CA LEU A 1 16.44 -2.02 0.35
C LEU A 1 17.45 -2.21 -0.79
N GLU A 2 18.10 -1.14 -1.27
CA GLU A 2 19.09 -1.25 -2.35
C GLU A 2 20.25 -2.19 -2.04
N ALA A 3 20.76 -2.15 -0.80
CA ALA A 3 21.83 -3.06 -0.36
C ALA A 3 21.34 -4.52 -0.35
N LEU A 4 20.10 -4.77 -0.01
CA LEU A 4 19.49 -6.08 -0.04
C LEU A 4 19.30 -6.58 -1.48
N ALA A 5 18.85 -5.70 -2.38
CA ALA A 5 18.70 -6.02 -3.81
C ALA A 5 20.02 -6.40 -4.46
N ARG A 6 21.12 -5.74 -4.09
CA ARG A 6 22.47 -6.11 -4.56
C ARG A 6 22.90 -7.52 -4.15
N ARG A 7 22.47 -7.96 -2.97
CA ARG A 7 22.74 -9.32 -2.46
C ARG A 7 21.77 -10.37 -3.00
N MET A 8 20.59 -9.96 -3.40
CA MET A 8 19.52 -10.82 -3.91
C MET A 8 18.93 -10.21 -5.20
N PRO A 9 19.54 -10.48 -6.36
CA PRO A 9 19.13 -9.87 -7.63
C PRO A 9 17.65 -10.05 -7.99
N ALA A 10 17.01 -11.13 -7.48
CA ALA A 10 15.59 -11.36 -7.69
C ALA A 10 14.70 -10.24 -7.08
N LEU A 11 15.19 -9.46 -6.14
CA LEU A 11 14.47 -8.35 -5.53
C LEU A 11 14.59 -7.04 -6.31
N GLU A 12 15.52 -6.95 -7.25
CA GLU A 12 15.81 -5.71 -7.95
C GLU A 12 14.57 -5.08 -8.63
N PRO A 13 13.74 -5.83 -9.38
CA PRO A 13 12.54 -5.26 -9.98
C PRO A 13 11.55 -4.69 -8.95
N SER A 14 11.42 -5.33 -7.81
CA SER A 14 10.53 -4.88 -6.73
C SER A 14 11.06 -3.62 -6.05
N VAL A 15 12.37 -3.55 -5.81
CA VAL A 15 13.03 -2.37 -5.23
C VAL A 15 12.97 -1.19 -6.19
N ALA A 16 13.19 -1.41 -7.49
CA ALA A 16 13.07 -0.38 -8.51
C ALA A 16 11.64 0.17 -8.59
N ARG A 17 10.63 -0.70 -8.50
CA ARG A 17 9.22 -0.31 -8.49
C ARG A 17 8.86 0.51 -7.26
N PHE A 18 9.40 0.12 -6.11
CA PHE A 18 9.27 0.89 -4.87
C PHE A 18 9.89 2.29 -5.00
N GLY A 19 11.09 2.39 -5.55
CA GLY A 19 11.77 3.67 -5.80
C GLY A 19 10.96 4.60 -6.72
N ARG A 20 10.40 4.08 -7.80
CA ARG A 20 9.52 4.87 -8.69
C ARG A 20 8.27 5.38 -7.97
N ARG A 21 7.71 4.59 -7.07
CA ARG A 21 6.56 5.02 -6.25
C ARG A 21 6.93 6.16 -5.31
N LEU A 22 8.07 6.06 -4.63
CA LEU A 22 8.56 7.13 -3.77
C LEU A 22 8.78 8.42 -4.56
N ALA A 23 9.39 8.32 -5.74
CA ALA A 23 9.60 9.47 -6.61
C ALA A 23 8.27 10.12 -7.04
N ALA A 24 7.26 9.33 -7.38
CA ALA A 24 5.93 9.83 -7.75
C ALA A 24 5.23 10.51 -6.57
N LEU A 25 5.38 10.00 -5.36
CA LEU A 25 4.83 10.62 -4.14
C LEU A 25 5.55 11.93 -3.83
N ALA A 26 6.88 11.94 -3.92
CA ALA A 26 7.69 13.15 -3.70
C ALA A 26 7.32 14.25 -4.70
N ALA A 27 7.08 13.91 -5.97
CA ALA A 27 6.63 14.84 -7.00
C ALA A 27 5.26 15.48 -6.68
N ARG A 28 4.48 14.86 -5.79
CA ARG A 28 3.21 15.39 -5.29
C ARG A 28 3.34 16.15 -3.96
N GLY A 29 4.56 16.42 -3.52
CA GLY A 29 4.82 17.17 -2.29
C GLY A 29 4.74 16.35 -1.01
N ILE A 30 4.75 15.02 -1.11
CA ILE A 30 4.74 14.14 0.06
C ILE A 30 6.18 13.96 0.56
N ALA A 31 6.41 14.18 1.85
CA ALA A 31 7.69 13.95 2.50
C ALA A 31 7.95 12.45 2.68
N VAL A 32 8.44 11.80 1.61
CA VAL A 32 8.59 10.34 1.54
C VAL A 32 9.56 9.78 2.57
N GLU A 33 10.53 10.57 3.01
CA GLU A 33 11.49 10.20 4.06
C GLU A 33 10.83 10.04 5.43
N ARG A 34 9.61 10.54 5.59
CA ARG A 34 8.81 10.42 6.82
C ARG A 34 7.80 9.28 6.78
N LEU A 35 7.65 8.61 5.63
CA LEU A 35 6.72 7.49 5.50
C LEU A 35 7.33 6.22 6.09
N PRO A 36 6.64 5.56 7.03
CA PRO A 36 7.07 4.26 7.52
C PRO A 36 7.01 3.21 6.40
N PHE A 37 7.98 2.31 6.38
CA PHE A 37 8.00 1.16 5.50
C PHE A 37 8.20 -0.11 6.30
N ASP A 38 7.34 -1.10 6.06
CA ASP A 38 7.43 -2.43 6.64
C ASP A 38 7.22 -3.45 5.52
N ALA A 39 8.24 -4.25 5.25
CA ALA A 39 8.20 -5.27 4.20
C ALA A 39 7.22 -6.40 4.51
N SER A 40 6.88 -6.61 5.78
CA SER A 40 5.87 -7.60 6.20
C SER A 40 4.45 -7.08 6.17
N HIS A 41 4.27 -5.76 6.00
CA HIS A 41 2.96 -5.14 5.97
C HIS A 41 2.13 -5.66 4.78
N GLY A 42 0.89 -6.00 5.02
CA GLY A 42 -0.01 -6.48 3.99
C GLY A 42 -0.03 -8.00 3.83
N GLN A 43 0.71 -8.74 4.63
CA GLN A 43 0.48 -10.18 4.82
C GLN A 43 -0.86 -10.35 5.56
N SER A 44 -1.95 -10.09 4.86
CA SER A 44 -3.29 -10.15 5.40
C SER A 44 -4.08 -11.27 4.74
N SER A 45 -5.27 -11.54 5.25
CA SER A 45 -6.22 -12.48 4.68
C SER A 45 -6.78 -12.05 3.31
N LEU A 46 -6.48 -10.85 2.84
CA LEU A 46 -6.91 -10.37 1.53
C LEU A 46 -5.85 -10.73 0.48
N GLU A 47 -5.96 -11.91 -0.07
CA GLU A 47 -4.99 -12.50 -1.00
C GLU A 47 -5.01 -11.89 -2.40
N TYR A 48 -5.95 -11.01 -2.72
CA TYR A 48 -6.03 -10.43 -4.06
C TYR A 48 -5.04 -9.30 -4.32
N TYR A 49 -4.38 -8.76 -3.30
CA TYR A 49 -3.33 -7.77 -3.49
C TYR A 49 -2.07 -8.43 -4.03
N ASP A 50 -1.59 -7.97 -5.17
CA ASP A 50 -0.40 -8.49 -5.86
C ASP A 50 0.70 -7.42 -6.05
N GLY A 51 0.54 -6.29 -5.43
CA GLY A 51 1.49 -5.19 -5.48
C GLY A 51 1.70 -4.56 -4.10
N PHE A 52 1.87 -3.24 -4.07
CA PHE A 52 1.99 -2.57 -2.79
C PHE A 52 0.65 -2.54 -2.05
N VAL A 53 0.75 -2.51 -0.74
CA VAL A 53 -0.36 -2.27 0.17
C VAL A 53 -0.03 -1.09 1.07
N PHE A 54 -1.06 -0.43 1.56
CA PHE A 54 -0.92 0.72 2.45
C PHE A 54 -1.99 0.71 3.53
N SER A 55 -1.69 1.35 4.63
CA SER A 55 -2.70 1.68 5.64
C SER A 55 -2.43 3.04 6.25
N PHE A 56 -3.50 3.71 6.64
CA PHE A 56 -3.46 4.95 7.38
C PHE A 56 -3.95 4.70 8.80
N HIS A 57 -3.15 5.08 9.77
CA HIS A 57 -3.44 4.90 11.19
C HIS A 57 -3.65 6.26 11.84
N ALA A 58 -4.52 6.30 12.83
CA ALA A 58 -4.57 7.44 13.75
C ALA A 58 -3.35 7.40 14.68
N ALA A 59 -3.07 8.53 15.32
CA ALA A 59 -1.99 8.61 16.31
C ALA A 59 -2.24 7.71 17.53
N ASP A 60 -3.49 7.39 17.82
CA ASP A 60 -3.85 6.43 18.86
C ASP A 60 -3.58 5.00 18.40
N ALA A 61 -2.56 4.37 18.99
CA ALA A 61 -2.10 3.03 18.64
C ALA A 61 -3.10 1.91 18.99
N GLY A 62 -4.13 2.19 19.80
CA GLY A 62 -5.16 1.23 20.17
C GLY A 62 -6.28 1.07 19.13
N LEU A 63 -6.26 1.89 18.09
CA LEU A 63 -7.30 1.87 17.06
C LEU A 63 -6.86 1.09 15.82
N PRO A 64 -7.80 0.42 15.12
CA PRO A 64 -7.52 -0.19 13.84
C PRO A 64 -7.21 0.88 12.77
N PRO A 65 -6.66 0.48 11.61
CA PRO A 65 -6.41 1.43 10.53
C PRO A 65 -7.68 2.19 10.11
N VAL A 66 -7.55 3.50 9.90
CA VAL A 66 -8.63 4.36 9.40
C VAL A 66 -8.95 4.02 7.95
N SER A 67 -7.90 3.71 7.19
CA SER A 67 -8.00 3.30 5.79
C SER A 67 -6.95 2.25 5.48
N THR A 68 -7.29 1.34 4.60
CA THR A 68 -6.37 0.34 4.04
C THR A 68 -6.62 0.19 2.56
N GLY A 69 -5.60 -0.21 1.82
CA GLY A 69 -5.74 -0.45 0.40
C GLY A 69 -4.51 -1.09 -0.23
N GLY A 70 -4.58 -1.32 -1.52
CA GLY A 70 -3.48 -1.91 -2.26
C GLY A 70 -3.75 -2.03 -3.75
N ARG A 71 -2.78 -2.59 -4.45
CA ARG A 71 -2.83 -2.86 -5.88
C ARG A 71 -3.25 -4.31 -6.13
N TYR A 72 -4.08 -4.55 -7.15
CA TYR A 72 -4.67 -5.87 -7.45
C TYR A 72 -4.87 -6.13 -8.95
N ASP A 73 -3.81 -5.96 -9.72
CA ASP A 73 -3.85 -6.11 -11.19
C ASP A 73 -4.19 -7.55 -11.61
N ALA A 74 -3.75 -8.55 -10.85
CA ALA A 74 -4.04 -9.96 -11.14
C ALA A 74 -5.54 -10.27 -11.03
N LEU A 75 -6.24 -9.66 -10.09
CA LEU A 75 -7.68 -9.84 -9.95
C LEU A 75 -8.42 -9.34 -11.20
N THR A 76 -8.00 -8.23 -11.77
CA THR A 76 -8.61 -7.71 -13.00
C THR A 76 -8.40 -8.63 -14.18
N ALA A 77 -7.27 -9.33 -14.26
CA ALA A 77 -7.01 -10.33 -15.28
C ALA A 77 -7.96 -11.53 -15.17
N VAL A 78 -8.22 -11.99 -13.95
CA VAL A 78 -9.17 -13.10 -13.70
C VAL A 78 -10.59 -12.70 -14.10
N LEU A 79 -11.03 -11.52 -13.72
CA LEU A 79 -12.37 -11.02 -14.03
C LEU A 79 -12.52 -10.57 -15.49
N GLY A 80 -11.43 -10.18 -16.12
CA GLY A 80 -11.38 -9.63 -17.49
C GLY A 80 -10.99 -10.65 -18.57
N GLN A 81 -11.15 -11.94 -18.31
CA GLN A 81 -10.84 -13.00 -19.28
C GLN A 81 -9.39 -12.94 -19.80
N GLY A 82 -8.44 -12.74 -18.91
CA GLY A 82 -7.02 -12.64 -19.22
C GLY A 82 -6.50 -11.23 -19.49
N ARG A 83 -7.39 -10.22 -19.59
CA ARG A 83 -6.97 -8.82 -19.76
C ARG A 83 -6.70 -8.17 -18.40
N SER A 84 -5.44 -7.93 -18.10
CA SER A 84 -5.06 -7.20 -16.90
C SER A 84 -5.22 -5.69 -17.11
N ILE A 85 -5.92 -5.04 -16.18
CA ILE A 85 -6.04 -3.58 -16.10
C ILE A 85 -5.39 -3.15 -14.78
N PRO A 86 -4.48 -2.17 -14.78
CA PRO A 86 -3.94 -1.65 -13.53
C PRO A 86 -5.05 -1.19 -12.59
N ALA A 87 -5.08 -1.75 -11.40
CA ALA A 87 -6.12 -1.47 -10.42
C ALA A 87 -5.54 -1.24 -9.03
N ILE A 88 -6.02 -0.18 -8.40
CA ILE A 88 -5.73 0.16 -7.03
C ILE A 88 -7.03 0.59 -6.35
N GLY A 89 -7.20 0.20 -5.12
CA GLY A 89 -8.36 0.60 -4.35
C GLY A 89 -8.08 0.65 -2.87
N GLY A 90 -9.00 1.20 -2.14
CA GLY A 90 -8.91 1.29 -0.71
C GLY A 90 -10.27 1.37 -0.04
N VAL A 91 -10.26 1.10 1.24
CA VAL A 91 -11.41 1.15 2.12
C VAL A 91 -11.16 2.24 3.16
N ILE A 92 -12.16 3.06 3.40
CA ILE A 92 -12.18 4.00 4.53
C ILE A 92 -13.23 3.51 5.51
N ARG A 93 -12.94 3.63 6.80
CA ARG A 93 -13.86 3.27 7.89
C ARG A 93 -14.54 4.52 8.44
N PRO A 94 -15.71 4.91 7.90
CA PRO A 94 -16.33 6.20 8.24
C PRO A 94 -16.74 6.29 9.72
N GLY A 95 -17.15 5.20 10.34
CA GLY A 95 -17.46 5.18 11.77
C GLY A 95 -16.24 5.50 12.64
N LEU A 96 -15.07 5.02 12.26
CA LEU A 96 -13.83 5.35 12.96
C LEU A 96 -13.43 6.82 12.74
N VAL A 97 -13.59 7.32 11.51
CA VAL A 97 -13.34 8.73 11.20
C VAL A 97 -14.24 9.65 12.03
N ALA A 98 -15.53 9.34 12.11
CA ALA A 98 -16.50 10.09 12.91
C ALA A 98 -16.11 10.11 14.40
N ARG A 99 -15.72 8.95 14.93
CA ARG A 99 -15.24 8.82 16.30
C ARG A 99 -14.00 9.67 16.59
N LEU A 100 -13.01 9.63 15.70
CA LEU A 100 -11.78 10.41 15.81
C LEU A 100 -12.01 11.92 15.73
N LYS A 101 -13.06 12.33 15.02
CA LYS A 101 -13.48 13.73 14.94
C LYS A 101 -14.42 14.17 16.06
N GLY A 102 -14.74 13.29 16.98
CA GLY A 102 -15.70 13.57 18.04
C GLY A 102 -17.15 13.72 17.57
N LEU A 103 -17.48 13.12 16.43
CA LEU A 103 -18.84 13.18 15.83
C LEU A 103 -19.73 11.98 16.18
N ALA A 104 -19.15 11.02 16.90
CA ALA A 104 -19.83 9.79 17.29
C ALA A 104 -19.70 9.54 18.79
#